data_ef84a480095dc36511a8e00cd93c0f6a
#
_entry.id   ef84a480095dc36511a8e00cd93c0f6a
#
_cell.length_a   1.000
_cell.length_b   1.000
_cell.length_c   1.000
_cell.angle_alpha   90.00
_cell.angle_beta   90.00
_cell.angle_gamma   90.00
#
_symmetry.space_group_name_H-M   'P 1'
#
loop_
_entity.id
_entity.type
_entity.pdbx_description
1 polymer ?
#
loop_
_entity_poly.entity_id
_entity_poly.type
_entity_poly.pdbx_seq_one_letter_code
_entity_poly.pdbx_strand_id
1 'polypeptide(L)'
;MIYMPIVAALIGLAYMWIKRSWVLKQDAGDGKMAEISSHIYEGALAFLKAEYKLLAIFVLVASVLLAIVSQVVESTSILIVVAFVFGAVFSALAGNMGMKIATKTNVRTTQAARTSLPQALKVSFGGGTVMGLGVAGLAVLGLTVFFIAFFWIFMPNGWTNTTDMTKILETLAGFSLGAESIALFARVGGGIYTKAVDVGADLVGKVEAGIPEDDPRNPATIADNVGDNVGD
;
A
#
# COMPACT_ATOMS: atom_id res chain seq x y z
N MET A 1 -11.72 -27.32 3.26
CA MET A 1 -10.86 -26.66 2.25
C MET A 1 -11.05 -25.15 2.19
N ILE A 2 -12.26 -24.60 2.41
CA ILE A 2 -12.56 -23.14 2.31
C ILE A 2 -11.76 -22.25 3.26
N TYR A 3 -11.29 -22.77 4.40
CA TYR A 3 -10.49 -22.03 5.39
C TYR A 3 -8.98 -22.06 5.13
N MET A 4 -8.49 -22.87 4.16
CA MET A 4 -7.05 -22.96 3.86
C MET A 4 -6.42 -21.62 3.47
N PRO A 5 -7.08 -20.77 2.64
CA PRO A 5 -6.50 -19.47 2.30
C PRO A 5 -6.35 -18.54 3.51
N ILE A 6 -7.28 -18.61 4.48
CA ILE A 6 -7.16 -17.83 5.73
C ILE A 6 -5.90 -18.25 6.50
N VAL A 7 -5.68 -19.56 6.66
CA VAL A 7 -4.50 -20.07 7.34
C VAL A 7 -3.22 -19.64 6.62
N ALA A 8 -3.18 -19.77 5.29
CA ALA A 8 -2.04 -19.32 4.49
C ALA A 8 -1.79 -17.82 4.62
N ALA A 9 -2.84 -16.98 4.58
CA ALA A 9 -2.75 -15.55 4.77
C ALA A 9 -2.20 -15.18 6.16
N LEU A 10 -2.69 -15.84 7.21
CA LEU A 10 -2.22 -15.61 8.58
C LEU A 10 -0.76 -16.01 8.77
N ILE A 11 -0.32 -17.15 8.18
CA ILE A 11 1.10 -17.55 8.19
C ILE A 11 1.95 -16.51 7.45
N GLY A 12 1.49 -16.03 6.28
CA GLY A 12 2.18 -14.99 5.51
C GLY A 12 2.32 -13.68 6.31
N LEU A 13 1.24 -13.23 6.96
CA LEU A 13 1.25 -12.04 7.81
C LEU A 13 2.12 -12.21 9.06
N ALA A 14 2.12 -13.39 9.67
CA ALA A 14 3.00 -13.68 10.80
C ALA A 14 4.49 -13.64 10.39
N TYR A 15 4.82 -14.25 9.24
CA TYR A 15 6.18 -14.19 8.68
C TYR A 15 6.58 -12.76 8.29
N MET A 16 5.65 -11.97 7.74
CA MET A 16 5.85 -10.54 7.48
C MET A 16 6.27 -9.79 8.76
N TRP A 17 5.61 -10.02 9.91
CA TRP A 17 5.97 -9.41 11.19
C TRP A 17 7.38 -9.80 11.67
N ILE A 18 7.76 -11.08 11.50
CA ILE A 18 9.11 -11.56 11.82
C ILE A 18 10.15 -10.83 10.94
N LYS A 19 9.90 -10.76 9.63
CA LYS A 19 10.78 -10.06 8.68
C LYS A 19 10.87 -8.56 8.96
N ARG A 20 9.74 -7.90 9.25
CA ARG A 20 9.71 -6.49 9.65
C ARG A 20 10.59 -6.25 10.89
N SER A 21 10.45 -7.08 11.91
CA SER A 21 11.25 -6.97 13.11
C SER A 21 12.74 -7.19 12.85
N TRP A 22 13.08 -8.12 11.95
CA TRP A 22 14.45 -8.36 11.53
C TRP A 22 15.04 -7.16 10.77
N VAL A 23 14.31 -6.60 9.80
CA VAL A 23 14.77 -5.41 9.04
C VAL A 23 15.01 -4.23 9.96
N LEU A 24 14.09 -3.96 10.88
CA LEU A 24 14.19 -2.82 11.79
C LEU A 24 15.35 -2.93 12.81
N LYS A 25 15.88 -4.13 13.03
CA LYS A 25 17.06 -4.38 13.88
C LYS A 25 18.39 -4.19 13.14
N GLN A 26 18.36 -4.04 11.80
CA GLN A 26 19.58 -3.77 11.05
C GLN A 26 20.08 -2.36 11.34
N ASP A 27 21.40 -2.17 11.24
CA ASP A 27 22.06 -0.90 11.48
C ASP A 27 21.56 0.17 10.49
N ALA A 28 21.18 1.32 11.01
CA ALA A 28 20.72 2.49 10.24
C ALA A 28 21.85 3.47 9.87
N GLY A 29 23.10 3.15 10.23
CA GLY A 29 24.26 3.97 9.93
C GLY A 29 24.51 5.06 10.96
N ASP A 30 25.28 6.08 10.53
CA ASP A 30 25.66 7.21 11.39
C ASP A 30 24.49 8.18 11.67
N GLY A 31 24.72 9.13 12.60
CA GLY A 31 23.69 10.07 13.04
C GLY A 31 23.11 10.92 11.91
N LYS A 32 23.91 11.32 10.92
CA LYS A 32 23.46 12.12 9.78
C LYS A 32 22.57 11.30 8.83
N MET A 33 22.91 10.03 8.60
CA MET A 33 22.08 9.12 7.82
C MET A 33 20.71 8.91 8.49
N ALA A 34 20.71 8.73 9.82
CA ALA A 34 19.48 8.57 10.59
C ALA A 34 18.62 9.84 10.55
N GLU A 35 19.21 11.02 10.62
CA GLU A 35 18.55 12.33 10.51
C GLU A 35 17.86 12.50 9.15
N ILE A 36 18.59 12.31 8.05
CA ILE A 36 18.04 12.40 6.70
C ILE A 36 16.90 11.39 6.50
N SER A 37 17.10 10.14 6.94
CA SER A 37 16.07 9.11 6.90
C SER A 37 14.81 9.49 7.68
N SER A 38 14.95 10.21 8.80
CA SER A 38 13.81 10.74 9.58
C SER A 38 13.03 11.78 8.78
N HIS A 39 13.70 12.70 8.11
CA HIS A 39 13.05 13.71 7.27
C HIS A 39 12.31 13.09 6.09
N ILE A 40 12.92 12.10 5.41
CA ILE A 40 12.24 11.35 4.34
C ILE A 40 11.00 10.60 4.88
N TYR A 41 11.12 9.96 6.04
CA TYR A 41 9.99 9.27 6.67
C TYR A 41 8.86 10.23 7.04
N GLU A 42 9.16 11.39 7.61
CA GLU A 42 8.18 12.44 7.95
C GLU A 42 7.49 12.97 6.69
N GLY A 43 8.26 13.24 5.62
CA GLY A 43 7.74 13.66 4.33
C GLY A 43 6.81 12.62 3.71
N ALA A 44 7.20 11.34 3.75
CA ALA A 44 6.36 10.23 3.27
C ALA A 44 5.04 10.10 4.05
N LEU A 45 5.06 10.31 5.37
CA LEU A 45 3.83 10.34 6.17
C LEU A 45 2.95 11.56 5.87
N ALA A 46 3.55 12.72 5.61
CA ALA A 46 2.82 13.92 5.21
C ALA A 46 2.13 13.73 3.86
N PHE A 47 2.82 13.13 2.87
CA PHE A 47 2.25 12.76 1.59
C PHE A 47 1.05 11.80 1.77
N LEU A 48 1.23 10.68 2.47
CA LEU A 48 0.16 9.71 2.72
C LEU A 48 -1.06 10.34 3.38
N LYS A 49 -0.84 11.25 4.34
CA LYS A 49 -1.94 11.96 5.02
C LYS A 49 -2.74 12.85 4.06
N ALA A 50 -2.06 13.55 3.15
CA ALA A 50 -2.71 14.40 2.16
C ALA A 50 -3.48 13.55 1.14
N GLU A 51 -2.88 12.48 0.64
CA GLU A 51 -3.46 11.57 -0.31
C GLU A 51 -4.68 10.84 0.25
N TYR A 52 -4.60 10.27 1.45
CA TYR A 52 -5.72 9.55 2.07
C TYR A 52 -6.92 10.45 2.33
N LYS A 53 -6.73 11.74 2.56
CA LYS A 53 -7.82 12.69 2.66
C LYS A 53 -8.62 12.79 1.34
N LEU A 54 -7.91 12.85 0.22
CA LEU A 54 -8.53 12.88 -1.10
C LEU A 54 -9.20 11.55 -1.45
N LEU A 55 -8.50 10.44 -1.16
CA LEU A 55 -9.01 9.09 -1.38
C LEU A 55 -10.26 8.78 -0.55
N ALA A 56 -10.35 9.31 0.67
CA ALA A 56 -11.55 9.17 1.50
C ALA A 56 -12.78 9.83 0.86
N ILE A 57 -12.61 11.00 0.23
CA ILE A 57 -13.69 11.67 -0.52
C ILE A 57 -14.10 10.81 -1.72
N PHE A 58 -13.11 10.28 -2.47
CA PHE A 58 -13.39 9.38 -3.58
C PHE A 58 -14.17 8.13 -3.13
N VAL A 59 -13.73 7.47 -2.06
CA VAL A 59 -14.39 6.28 -1.51
C VAL A 59 -15.83 6.59 -1.12
N LEU A 60 -16.07 7.75 -0.50
CA LEU A 60 -17.43 8.18 -0.14
C LEU A 60 -18.33 8.35 -1.38
N VAL A 61 -17.85 9.07 -2.39
CA VAL A 61 -18.62 9.30 -3.63
C VAL A 61 -18.88 7.99 -4.36
N ALA A 62 -17.83 7.16 -4.54
CA ALA A 62 -17.97 5.85 -5.18
C ALA A 62 -18.91 4.92 -4.41
N SER A 63 -18.90 4.95 -3.07
CA SER A 63 -19.83 4.18 -2.23
C SER A 63 -21.28 4.58 -2.47
N VAL A 64 -21.57 5.88 -2.59
CA VAL A 64 -22.93 6.37 -2.91
C VAL A 64 -23.35 5.90 -4.30
N LEU A 65 -22.47 5.99 -5.29
CA LEU A 65 -22.75 5.51 -6.65
C LEU A 65 -23.02 4.00 -6.69
N LEU A 66 -22.19 3.21 -6.00
CA LEU A 66 -22.40 1.76 -5.88
C LEU A 66 -23.70 1.42 -5.15
N ALA A 67 -24.08 2.19 -4.13
CA ALA A 67 -25.36 2.02 -3.44
C ALA A 67 -26.54 2.24 -4.39
N ILE A 68 -26.47 3.26 -5.25
CA ILE A 68 -27.52 3.53 -6.25
C ILE A 68 -27.57 2.40 -7.29
N VAL A 69 -26.40 2.00 -7.84
CA VAL A 69 -26.32 0.94 -8.84
C VAL A 69 -26.86 -0.39 -8.30
N SER A 70 -26.56 -0.71 -7.04
CA SER A 70 -27.05 -1.94 -6.41
C SER A 70 -28.57 -2.02 -6.24
N GLN A 71 -29.29 -0.91 -6.36
CA GLN A 71 -30.78 -0.89 -6.35
C GLN A 71 -31.37 -1.14 -7.74
N VAL A 72 -30.58 -0.94 -8.79
CA VAL A 72 -31.04 -1.06 -10.19
C VAL A 72 -30.63 -2.42 -10.77
N VAL A 73 -29.50 -2.96 -10.36
CA VAL A 73 -28.95 -4.20 -10.87
C VAL A 73 -29.32 -5.37 -9.96
N GLU A 74 -30.22 -6.26 -10.41
CA GLU A 74 -30.74 -7.37 -9.61
C GLU A 74 -29.69 -8.41 -9.22
N SER A 75 -28.62 -8.55 -10.01
CA SER A 75 -27.54 -9.51 -9.74
C SER A 75 -26.58 -9.08 -8.63
N THR A 76 -26.66 -7.82 -8.17
CA THR A 76 -25.82 -7.31 -7.08
C THR A 76 -26.60 -7.15 -5.77
N SER A 77 -25.89 -6.81 -4.71
CA SER A 77 -26.43 -6.51 -3.39
C SER A 77 -25.84 -5.23 -2.83
N ILE A 78 -26.57 -4.52 -1.98
CA ILE A 78 -26.06 -3.35 -1.23
C ILE A 78 -24.78 -3.68 -0.44
N LEU A 79 -24.54 -4.95 -0.12
CA LEU A 79 -23.32 -5.43 0.51
C LEU A 79 -22.05 -5.19 -0.33
N ILE A 80 -22.20 -4.89 -1.65
CA ILE A 80 -21.08 -4.46 -2.51
C ILE A 80 -20.39 -3.20 -1.96
N VAL A 81 -21.17 -2.30 -1.36
CA VAL A 81 -20.63 -1.07 -0.73
C VAL A 81 -19.76 -1.41 0.46
N VAL A 82 -20.21 -2.37 1.29
CA VAL A 82 -19.43 -2.84 2.44
C VAL A 82 -18.12 -3.47 1.96
N ALA A 83 -18.19 -4.36 0.98
CA ALA A 83 -17.01 -4.99 0.39
C ALA A 83 -16.04 -3.94 -0.19
N PHE A 84 -16.57 -2.95 -0.93
CA PHE A 84 -15.79 -1.86 -1.52
C PHE A 84 -15.02 -1.05 -0.47
N VAL A 85 -15.71 -0.61 0.59
CA VAL A 85 -15.09 0.18 1.67
C VAL A 85 -14.00 -0.62 2.38
N PHE A 86 -14.25 -1.91 2.68
CA PHE A 86 -13.23 -2.76 3.31
C PHE A 86 -12.05 -3.03 2.37
N GLY A 87 -12.29 -3.23 1.07
CA GLY A 87 -11.22 -3.35 0.07
C GLY A 87 -10.34 -2.09 0.05
N ALA A 88 -10.96 -0.91 0.02
CA ALA A 88 -10.26 0.37 0.09
C ALA A 88 -9.43 0.51 1.38
N VAL A 89 -9.99 0.16 2.54
CA VAL A 89 -9.29 0.20 3.83
C VAL A 89 -8.11 -0.77 3.85
N PHE A 90 -8.28 -1.99 3.35
CA PHE A 90 -7.19 -2.98 3.33
C PHE A 90 -6.06 -2.54 2.41
N SER A 91 -6.37 -1.96 1.26
CA SER A 91 -5.37 -1.40 0.35
C SER A 91 -4.63 -0.21 0.98
N ALA A 92 -5.36 0.72 1.61
CA ALA A 92 -4.75 1.84 2.33
C ALA A 92 -3.84 1.39 3.48
N LEU A 93 -4.25 0.36 4.23
CA LEU A 93 -3.41 -0.23 5.30
C LEU A 93 -2.15 -0.88 4.73
N ALA A 94 -2.27 -1.63 3.62
CA ALA A 94 -1.13 -2.25 2.95
C ALA A 94 -0.14 -1.19 2.45
N GLY A 95 -0.62 -0.13 1.78
CA GLY A 95 0.19 1.01 1.33
C GLY A 95 0.89 1.73 2.48
N ASN A 96 0.18 1.98 3.59
CA ASN A 96 0.77 2.60 4.78
C ASN A 96 1.87 1.74 5.41
N MET A 97 1.66 0.42 5.50
CA MET A 97 2.68 -0.50 6.00
C MET A 97 3.88 -0.57 5.06
N GLY A 98 3.62 -0.63 3.75
CA GLY A 98 4.66 -0.64 2.72
C GLY A 98 5.54 0.60 2.77
N MET A 99 4.94 1.78 2.77
CA MET A 99 5.67 3.05 2.85
C MET A 99 6.53 3.16 4.12
N LYS A 100 5.97 2.78 5.26
CA LYS A 100 6.69 2.80 6.54
C LYS A 100 7.87 1.85 6.60
N ILE A 101 7.81 0.70 5.93
CA ILE A 101 8.94 -0.21 5.90
C ILE A 101 9.94 0.18 4.82
N ALA A 102 9.51 0.64 3.65
CA ALA A 102 10.39 1.06 2.57
C ALA A 102 11.33 2.18 3.02
N THR A 103 10.79 3.29 3.51
CA THR A 103 11.57 4.44 4.01
C THR A 103 12.59 4.06 5.10
N LYS A 104 12.23 3.12 5.98
CA LYS A 104 13.14 2.63 7.02
C LYS A 104 14.15 1.61 6.51
N THR A 105 13.85 0.90 5.44
CA THR A 105 14.75 -0.09 4.84
C THR A 105 15.84 0.58 4.02
N ASN A 106 15.55 1.68 3.34
CA ASN A 106 16.49 2.36 2.45
C ASN A 106 17.80 2.71 3.15
N VAL A 107 17.75 3.41 4.28
CA VAL A 107 18.95 3.78 5.04
C VAL A 107 19.73 2.55 5.53
N ARG A 108 19.04 1.48 5.91
CA ARG A 108 19.66 0.22 6.35
C ARG A 108 20.31 -0.53 5.21
N THR A 109 19.70 -0.47 4.03
CA THR A 109 20.29 -1.02 2.79
C THR A 109 21.55 -0.27 2.43
N THR A 110 21.55 1.06 2.49
CA THR A 110 22.72 1.91 2.25
C THR A 110 23.84 1.61 3.24
N GLN A 111 23.51 1.47 4.52
CA GLN A 111 24.51 1.11 5.54
C GLN A 111 25.08 -0.30 5.30
N ALA A 112 24.24 -1.27 4.96
CA ALA A 112 24.69 -2.63 4.65
C ALA A 112 25.58 -2.67 3.39
N ALA A 113 25.34 -1.78 2.41
CA ALA A 113 26.15 -1.67 1.20
C ALA A 113 27.60 -1.22 1.48
N ARG A 114 27.86 -0.51 2.57
CA ARG A 114 29.21 -0.19 3.02
C ARG A 114 30.03 -1.45 3.37
N THR A 115 29.35 -2.54 3.71
CA THR A 115 30.00 -3.81 4.07
C THR A 115 30.12 -4.72 2.85
N SER A 116 29.00 -5.00 2.16
CA SER A 116 28.99 -5.80 0.93
C SER A 116 27.66 -5.72 0.19
N LEU A 117 27.70 -5.91 -1.13
CA LEU A 117 26.51 -5.99 -1.97
C LEU A 117 25.54 -7.11 -1.54
N PRO A 118 26.00 -8.35 -1.24
CA PRO A 118 25.08 -9.39 -0.79
C PRO A 118 24.33 -9.03 0.50
N GLN A 119 24.96 -8.29 1.41
CA GLN A 119 24.33 -7.85 2.64
C GLN A 119 23.30 -6.75 2.39
N ALA A 120 23.60 -5.80 1.52
CA ALA A 120 22.64 -4.79 1.07
C ALA A 120 21.40 -5.43 0.43
N LEU A 121 21.59 -6.37 -0.50
CA LEU A 121 20.49 -7.10 -1.12
C LEU A 121 19.64 -7.87 -0.10
N LYS A 122 20.27 -8.51 0.88
CA LYS A 122 19.53 -9.22 1.94
C LYS A 122 18.62 -8.30 2.73
N VAL A 123 19.05 -7.08 3.04
CA VAL A 123 18.25 -6.08 3.75
C VAL A 123 17.14 -5.54 2.85
N SER A 124 17.46 -5.16 1.62
CA SER A 124 16.50 -4.63 0.63
C SER A 124 15.39 -5.63 0.33
N PHE A 125 15.74 -6.88 -0.03
CA PHE A 125 14.74 -7.94 -0.24
C PHE A 125 13.96 -8.28 1.04
N GLY A 126 14.57 -8.10 2.22
CA GLY A 126 13.87 -8.22 3.49
C GLY A 126 12.74 -7.20 3.61
N GLY A 127 12.98 -5.94 3.26
CA GLY A 127 11.97 -4.88 3.19
C GLY A 127 10.88 -5.16 2.16
N GLY A 128 11.27 -5.53 0.95
CA GLY A 128 10.33 -5.93 -0.11
C GLY A 128 9.45 -7.12 0.27
N THR A 129 10.01 -8.12 0.98
CA THR A 129 9.25 -9.26 1.50
C THR A 129 8.16 -8.81 2.48
N VAL A 130 8.45 -7.83 3.34
CA VAL A 130 7.44 -7.29 4.29
C VAL A 130 6.28 -6.66 3.54
N MET A 131 6.55 -5.84 2.52
CA MET A 131 5.50 -5.23 1.71
C MET A 131 4.70 -6.28 0.93
N GLY A 132 5.38 -7.16 0.19
CA GLY A 132 4.73 -8.16 -0.66
C GLY A 132 3.83 -9.12 0.13
N LEU A 133 4.31 -9.64 1.28
CA LEU A 133 3.50 -10.50 2.14
C LEU A 133 2.39 -9.73 2.87
N GLY A 134 2.60 -8.45 3.18
CA GLY A 134 1.56 -7.59 3.75
C GLY A 134 0.40 -7.41 2.78
N VAL A 135 0.68 -7.05 1.53
CA VAL A 135 -0.31 -6.89 0.47
C VAL A 135 -1.02 -8.20 0.17
N ALA A 136 -0.26 -9.27 -0.14
CA ALA A 136 -0.82 -10.57 -0.48
C ALA A 136 -1.64 -11.17 0.68
N GLY A 137 -1.12 -11.09 1.91
CA GLY A 137 -1.80 -11.61 3.10
C GLY A 137 -3.12 -10.89 3.37
N LEU A 138 -3.16 -9.56 3.29
CA LEU A 138 -4.39 -8.79 3.48
C LEU A 138 -5.39 -9.03 2.35
N ALA A 139 -4.94 -9.11 1.09
CA ALA A 139 -5.81 -9.38 -0.04
C ALA A 139 -6.47 -10.76 0.05
N VAL A 140 -5.68 -11.82 0.29
CA VAL A 140 -6.20 -13.19 0.42
C VAL A 140 -7.10 -13.31 1.64
N LEU A 141 -6.72 -12.71 2.77
CA LEU A 141 -7.53 -12.70 3.99
C LEU A 141 -8.88 -12.02 3.74
N GLY A 142 -8.87 -10.81 3.19
CA GLY A 142 -10.07 -10.01 2.93
C GLY A 142 -11.00 -10.72 1.95
N LEU A 143 -10.51 -11.12 0.79
CA LEU A 143 -11.33 -11.83 -0.21
C LEU A 143 -11.93 -13.11 0.37
N THR A 144 -11.16 -13.90 1.11
CA THR A 144 -11.66 -15.16 1.66
C THR A 144 -12.70 -14.94 2.75
N VAL A 145 -12.46 -13.99 3.66
CA VAL A 145 -13.41 -13.67 4.73
C VAL A 145 -14.74 -13.16 4.15
N PHE A 146 -14.69 -12.23 3.18
CA PHE A 146 -15.90 -11.73 2.53
C PHE A 146 -16.60 -12.80 1.69
N PHE A 147 -15.84 -13.65 0.98
CA PHE A 147 -16.44 -14.78 0.26
C PHE A 147 -17.21 -15.70 1.19
N ILE A 148 -16.62 -16.09 2.32
CA ILE A 148 -17.26 -16.95 3.31
C ILE A 148 -18.49 -16.25 3.91
N ALA A 149 -18.38 -14.98 4.27
CA ALA A 149 -19.49 -14.21 4.81
C ALA A 149 -20.67 -14.13 3.84
N PHE A 150 -20.41 -13.78 2.57
CA PHE A 150 -21.44 -13.71 1.54
C PHE A 150 -22.03 -15.08 1.20
N PHE A 151 -21.20 -16.14 1.20
CA PHE A 151 -21.67 -17.50 1.02
C PHE A 151 -22.71 -17.86 2.11
N TRP A 152 -22.43 -17.59 3.37
CA TRP A 152 -23.35 -17.84 4.46
C TRP A 152 -24.61 -16.96 4.42
N ILE A 153 -24.52 -15.74 3.90
CA ILE A 153 -25.65 -14.82 3.77
C ILE A 153 -26.58 -15.23 2.64
N PHE A 154 -26.03 -15.55 1.45
CA PHE A 154 -26.83 -15.81 0.26
C PHE A 154 -27.15 -17.31 0.03
N MET A 155 -26.32 -18.21 0.61
CA MET A 155 -26.50 -19.65 0.51
C MET A 155 -26.42 -20.36 1.88
N PRO A 156 -27.29 -20.03 2.85
CA PRO A 156 -27.20 -20.56 4.20
C PRO A 156 -27.38 -22.07 4.29
N ASN A 157 -28.06 -22.68 3.32
CA ASN A 157 -28.31 -24.13 3.23
C ASN A 157 -27.28 -24.87 2.30
N GLY A 158 -26.16 -24.21 1.99
CA GLY A 158 -25.16 -24.74 1.06
C GLY A 158 -25.46 -24.32 -0.38
N TRP A 159 -24.75 -24.97 -1.32
CA TRP A 159 -24.92 -24.66 -2.74
C TRP A 159 -26.33 -24.92 -3.22
N THR A 160 -27.05 -23.88 -3.66
CA THR A 160 -28.44 -23.94 -4.10
C THR A 160 -28.57 -23.76 -5.60
N ASN A 161 -27.96 -22.74 -6.19
CA ASN A 161 -28.07 -22.44 -7.61
C ASN A 161 -26.94 -21.51 -8.09
N THR A 162 -26.81 -21.37 -9.41
CA THR A 162 -25.80 -20.51 -10.05
C THR A 162 -26.09 -19.03 -9.87
N THR A 163 -27.35 -18.63 -9.80
CA THR A 163 -27.74 -17.22 -9.65
C THR A 163 -27.26 -16.63 -8.32
N ASP A 164 -27.42 -17.36 -7.21
CA ASP A 164 -26.92 -16.90 -5.90
C ASP A 164 -25.40 -16.85 -5.87
N MET A 165 -24.72 -17.78 -6.53
CA MET A 165 -23.24 -17.73 -6.65
C MET A 165 -22.80 -16.52 -7.48
N THR A 166 -23.48 -16.20 -8.58
CA THR A 166 -23.20 -14.97 -9.35
C THR A 166 -23.34 -13.74 -8.45
N LYS A 167 -24.41 -13.67 -7.65
CA LYS A 167 -24.62 -12.56 -6.71
C LYS A 167 -23.50 -12.46 -5.67
N ILE A 168 -23.00 -13.58 -5.16
CA ILE A 168 -21.84 -13.60 -4.24
C ILE A 168 -20.61 -13.03 -4.93
N LEU A 169 -20.30 -13.49 -6.15
CA LEU A 169 -19.10 -13.06 -6.87
C LEU A 169 -19.15 -11.59 -7.27
N GLU A 170 -20.30 -11.09 -7.74
CA GLU A 170 -20.48 -9.68 -8.08
C GLU A 170 -20.40 -8.78 -6.83
N THR A 171 -20.99 -9.21 -5.71
CA THR A 171 -20.86 -8.48 -4.44
C THR A 171 -19.40 -8.47 -3.95
N LEU A 172 -18.69 -9.58 -4.11
CA LEU A 172 -17.28 -9.72 -3.74
C LEU A 172 -16.37 -8.87 -4.65
N ALA A 173 -16.74 -8.66 -5.92
CA ALA A 173 -16.02 -7.78 -6.84
C ALA A 173 -15.90 -6.35 -6.29
N GLY A 174 -16.84 -5.92 -5.44
CA GLY A 174 -16.75 -4.65 -4.71
C GLY A 174 -15.47 -4.54 -3.88
N PHE A 175 -15.05 -5.61 -3.19
CA PHE A 175 -13.79 -5.61 -2.44
C PHE A 175 -12.57 -5.35 -3.34
N SER A 176 -12.50 -6.05 -4.49
CA SER A 176 -11.42 -5.87 -5.46
C SER A 176 -11.44 -4.46 -6.04
N LEU A 177 -12.62 -3.95 -6.41
CA LEU A 177 -12.77 -2.59 -6.93
C LEU A 177 -12.30 -1.52 -5.92
N GLY A 178 -12.63 -1.69 -4.64
CA GLY A 178 -12.16 -0.79 -3.58
C GLY A 178 -10.65 -0.83 -3.41
N ALA A 179 -10.08 -2.02 -3.35
CA ALA A 179 -8.64 -2.21 -3.20
C ALA A 179 -7.85 -1.67 -4.39
N GLU A 180 -8.30 -1.98 -5.61
CA GLU A 180 -7.68 -1.54 -6.86
C GLU A 180 -7.77 -0.02 -7.04
N SER A 181 -8.92 0.58 -6.72
CA SER A 181 -9.09 2.03 -6.80
C SER A 181 -8.07 2.77 -5.95
N ILE A 182 -7.90 2.38 -4.69
CA ILE A 182 -6.92 2.99 -3.79
C ILE A 182 -5.50 2.79 -4.33
N ALA A 183 -5.14 1.58 -4.75
CA ALA A 183 -3.82 1.28 -5.29
C ALA A 183 -3.53 2.07 -6.57
N LEU A 184 -4.51 2.20 -7.48
CA LEU A 184 -4.37 2.95 -8.73
C LEU A 184 -4.16 4.44 -8.46
N PHE A 185 -5.00 5.06 -7.62
CA PHE A 185 -4.88 6.48 -7.32
C PHE A 185 -3.60 6.79 -6.55
N ALA A 186 -3.20 5.95 -5.60
CA ALA A 186 -1.94 6.08 -4.88
C ALA A 186 -0.74 6.04 -5.84
N ARG A 187 -0.74 5.11 -6.79
CA ARG A 187 0.30 4.98 -7.81
C ARG A 187 0.35 6.20 -8.73
N VAL A 188 -0.80 6.66 -9.23
CA VAL A 188 -0.88 7.83 -10.14
C VAL A 188 -0.49 9.11 -9.39
N GLY A 189 -1.02 9.32 -8.19
CA GLY A 189 -0.69 10.48 -7.35
C GLY A 189 0.79 10.50 -6.96
N GLY A 190 1.35 9.35 -6.58
CA GLY A 190 2.77 9.18 -6.28
C GLY A 190 3.65 9.51 -7.49
N GLY A 191 3.34 8.96 -8.66
CA GLY A 191 4.10 9.21 -9.88
C GLY A 191 4.07 10.67 -10.34
N ILE A 192 2.92 11.36 -10.19
CA ILE A 192 2.83 12.81 -10.46
C ILE A 192 3.68 13.60 -9.47
N TYR A 193 3.60 13.25 -8.18
CA TYR A 193 4.39 13.89 -7.13
C TYR A 193 5.89 13.70 -7.39
N THR A 194 6.34 12.47 -7.68
CA THR A 194 7.74 12.16 -7.99
C THR A 194 8.28 13.05 -9.12
N LYS A 195 7.56 13.15 -10.23
CA LYS A 195 8.02 13.98 -11.33
C LYS A 195 7.98 15.46 -11.04
N ALA A 196 7.04 15.94 -10.25
CA ALA A 196 6.97 17.35 -9.87
C ALA A 196 8.15 17.73 -8.94
N VAL A 197 8.51 16.87 -7.99
CA VAL A 197 9.61 17.17 -7.06
C VAL A 197 10.98 16.96 -7.69
N ASP A 198 11.17 15.93 -8.53
CA ASP A 198 12.38 15.68 -9.31
C ASP A 198 12.75 16.91 -10.16
N VAL A 199 11.84 17.35 -11.02
CA VAL A 199 12.05 18.56 -11.84
C VAL A 199 12.22 19.82 -10.98
N GLY A 200 11.46 19.95 -9.89
CA GLY A 200 11.57 21.08 -8.97
C GLY A 200 12.89 21.14 -8.24
N ALA A 201 13.40 19.99 -7.77
CA ALA A 201 14.70 19.87 -7.12
C ALA A 201 15.84 20.25 -8.06
N ASP A 202 15.77 19.81 -9.31
CA ASP A 202 16.76 20.14 -10.35
C ASP A 202 16.77 21.63 -10.70
N LEU A 203 15.61 22.23 -10.90
CA LEU A 203 15.51 23.66 -11.21
C LEU A 203 16.06 24.51 -10.07
N VAL A 204 15.68 24.27 -8.84
CA VAL A 204 16.14 25.03 -7.69
C VAL A 204 17.63 24.78 -7.42
N GLY A 205 18.06 23.53 -7.43
CA GLY A 205 19.44 23.16 -7.13
C GLY A 205 20.42 23.58 -8.23
N LYS A 206 20.25 23.08 -9.43
CA LYS A 206 21.19 23.28 -10.54
C LYS A 206 21.11 24.68 -11.15
N VAL A 207 19.88 25.17 -11.38
CA VAL A 207 19.69 26.42 -12.15
C VAL A 207 19.71 27.65 -11.27
N GLU A 208 18.99 27.66 -10.14
CA GLU A 208 18.91 28.84 -9.29
C GLU A 208 20.08 28.91 -8.29
N ALA A 209 20.38 27.80 -7.59
CA ALA A 209 21.39 27.78 -6.54
C ALA A 209 22.80 27.42 -7.06
N GLY A 210 22.91 26.87 -8.27
CA GLY A 210 24.20 26.47 -8.87
C GLY A 210 24.95 25.37 -8.08
N ILE A 211 24.22 24.51 -7.38
CA ILE A 211 24.76 23.40 -6.59
C ILE A 211 24.59 22.07 -7.36
N PRO A 212 25.41 21.06 -7.06
CA PRO A 212 25.28 19.76 -7.67
C PRO A 212 23.91 19.12 -7.45
N GLU A 213 23.54 18.20 -8.33
CA GLU A 213 22.38 17.34 -8.17
C GLU A 213 22.46 16.57 -6.85
N ASP A 214 21.33 16.35 -6.21
CA ASP A 214 21.21 15.64 -4.92
C ASP A 214 22.01 16.25 -3.77
N ASP A 215 22.43 17.50 -3.88
CA ASP A 215 23.16 18.18 -2.81
C ASP A 215 22.28 18.32 -1.55
N PRO A 216 22.75 17.86 -0.37
CA PRO A 216 21.98 17.92 0.88
C PRO A 216 21.64 19.34 1.36
N ARG A 217 22.21 20.37 0.76
CA ARG A 217 21.84 21.78 1.02
C ARG A 217 20.55 22.18 0.33
N ASN A 218 20.12 21.43 -0.70
CA ASN A 218 18.85 21.65 -1.37
C ASN A 218 17.73 20.90 -0.61
N PRO A 219 16.79 21.59 0.07
CA PRO A 219 15.71 20.93 0.79
C PRO A 219 14.76 20.16 -0.13
N ALA A 220 14.73 20.49 -1.41
CA ALA A 220 13.94 19.76 -2.41
C ALA A 220 14.44 18.33 -2.63
N THR A 221 15.73 18.04 -2.36
CA THR A 221 16.29 16.67 -2.41
C THR A 221 15.58 15.72 -1.43
N ILE A 222 15.12 16.21 -0.27
CA ILE A 222 14.30 15.38 0.63
C ILE A 222 12.95 15.05 0.02
N ALA A 223 12.31 16.02 -0.63
CA ALA A 223 11.02 15.81 -1.30
C ALA A 223 11.15 14.87 -2.49
N ASP A 224 12.26 14.94 -3.23
CA ASP A 224 12.58 14.04 -4.32
C ASP A 224 12.74 12.59 -3.83
N ASN A 225 13.54 12.38 -2.79
CA ASN A 225 13.65 11.06 -2.15
C ASN A 225 12.33 10.53 -1.58
N VAL A 226 11.42 11.41 -1.14
CA VAL A 226 10.04 11.02 -0.79
C VAL A 226 9.30 10.55 -2.04
N GLY A 227 9.47 11.26 -3.16
CA GLY A 227 8.91 10.92 -4.46
C GLY A 227 9.26 9.49 -4.88
N ASP A 228 10.54 9.13 -4.83
CA ASP A 228 11.02 7.79 -5.14
C ASP A 228 10.37 6.68 -4.29
N ASN A 229 10.00 6.99 -3.06
CA ASN A 229 9.32 6.02 -2.20
C ASN A 229 7.81 5.91 -2.47
N VAL A 230 7.17 6.94 -3.01
CA VAL A 230 5.71 6.97 -3.20
C VAL A 230 5.30 6.74 -4.65
N GLY A 231 6.20 7.02 -5.62
CA GLY A 231 5.95 6.90 -7.06
C GLY A 231 6.42 5.58 -7.66
N ASP A 232 7.50 5.00 -7.15
CA ASP A 232 8.14 3.77 -7.61
C ASP A 232 7.77 2.58 -6.72
#